data_24bef26c55c78561d5d2dca4f6452ac1
#
_entry.id   24bef26c55c78561d5d2dca4f6452ac1
#
_cell.length_a   1.000
_cell.length_b   1.000
_cell.length_c   1.000
_cell.angle_alpha   90.00
_cell.angle_beta   90.00
_cell.angle_gamma   90.00
#
_symmetry.space_group_name_H-M   'P 1'
#
loop_
_entity.id
_entity.type
_entity.pdbx_description
1 polymer ?
#
loop_
_entity_poly.entity_id
_entity_poly.type
_entity_poly.pdbx_seq_one_letter_code
_entity_poly.pdbx_strand_id
1 'polypeptide(L)'
;MACSTSSPFNMRHLLYLVLFLVCLPLFSQNAELANSFFRKGEYEKAILLYEPLLESNPIRQDYFKSLLTCYQQLEQYENAESLLNQQLQNFPNQIALYVEMGYNKQLQGKSEEAQQLYVKSMGFIENNPSYAFVIGRAFRQNHLLDEALATYHRAKELNPQLNTEISEAQIYGEKGDIDKMFELYLDLVDKNENYYTTAQRFIASFITNDRQDPNNVLLRKQLLKRAQAEPKNAWNILLSWLFMQQGDFDKALVQEKSLFRRNPGNLERIEEIGQLSYDYGELET
;
A
#
# COMPACT_ATOMS: atom_id res chain seq x y z
N MET A 1 -60.85 13.79 -32.95
CA MET A 1 -60.05 15.01 -32.72
C MET A 1 -59.36 14.84 -31.38
N ALA A 2 -58.11 14.43 -31.35
CA ALA A 2 -57.33 14.32 -30.14
C ALA A 2 -56.28 15.47 -30.20
N CYS A 3 -56.42 16.41 -29.25
CA CYS A 3 -55.52 17.54 -29.13
C CYS A 3 -54.32 17.13 -28.29
N SER A 4 -53.13 17.03 -28.90
CA SER A 4 -51.88 16.79 -28.21
C SER A 4 -51.40 18.07 -27.56
N THR A 5 -51.44 18.17 -26.25
CA THR A 5 -50.83 19.26 -25.49
C THR A 5 -49.35 18.95 -25.29
N SER A 6 -48.51 19.52 -26.15
CA SER A 6 -47.05 19.56 -25.92
C SER A 6 -46.81 20.55 -24.76
N SER A 7 -46.31 20.05 -23.61
CA SER A 7 -45.86 20.89 -22.53
C SER A 7 -44.66 21.72 -22.98
N PRO A 8 -44.60 23.04 -22.71
CA PRO A 8 -43.47 23.88 -23.07
C PRO A 8 -42.25 23.44 -22.20
N PHE A 9 -41.29 22.83 -22.84
CA PHE A 9 -39.98 22.54 -22.25
C PHE A 9 -39.35 23.85 -21.81
N ASN A 10 -39.24 24.05 -20.50
CA ASN A 10 -38.94 25.33 -19.89
C ASN A 10 -37.47 25.71 -20.23
N MET A 11 -37.26 26.71 -21.09
CA MET A 11 -35.97 27.21 -21.57
C MET A 11 -34.98 27.50 -20.42
N ARG A 12 -35.51 27.83 -19.24
CA ARG A 12 -34.72 28.02 -18.01
C ARG A 12 -34.05 26.70 -17.55
N HIS A 13 -34.73 25.57 -17.65
CA HIS A 13 -34.14 24.26 -17.28
C HIS A 13 -33.06 23.82 -18.28
N LEU A 14 -33.26 24.15 -19.58
CA LEU A 14 -32.25 23.90 -20.60
C LEU A 14 -30.98 24.75 -20.34
N LEU A 15 -31.16 26.02 -19.95
CA LEU A 15 -30.05 26.90 -19.59
C LEU A 15 -29.26 26.40 -18.38
N TYR A 16 -29.95 25.93 -17.35
CA TYR A 16 -29.28 25.32 -16.17
C TYR A 16 -28.55 24.01 -16.53
N LEU A 17 -29.12 23.18 -17.39
CA LEU A 17 -28.52 21.95 -17.85
C LEU A 17 -27.25 22.23 -18.69
N VAL A 18 -27.28 23.21 -19.57
CA VAL A 18 -26.13 23.65 -20.36
C VAL A 18 -25.05 24.25 -19.47
N LEU A 19 -25.44 25.10 -18.48
CA LEU A 19 -24.48 25.65 -17.53
C LEU A 19 -23.81 24.58 -16.69
N PHE A 20 -24.56 23.57 -16.24
CA PHE A 20 -24.05 22.43 -15.49
C PHE A 20 -23.10 21.57 -16.33
N LEU A 21 -23.40 21.31 -17.61
CA LEU A 21 -22.57 20.55 -18.55
C LEU A 21 -21.25 21.26 -18.89
N VAL A 22 -21.23 22.60 -18.88
CA VAL A 22 -20.00 23.38 -19.15
C VAL A 22 -19.11 23.49 -17.92
N CYS A 23 -19.68 23.48 -16.70
CA CYS A 23 -18.89 23.56 -15.47
C CYS A 23 -18.14 22.26 -15.12
N LEU A 24 -18.67 21.08 -15.46
CA LEU A 24 -18.04 19.79 -15.15
C LEU A 24 -16.63 19.60 -15.77
N PRO A 25 -16.36 19.92 -17.05
CA PRO A 25 -15.04 19.78 -17.61
C PRO A 25 -14.01 20.74 -17.03
N LEU A 26 -14.41 21.93 -16.56
CA LEU A 26 -13.49 22.90 -15.96
C LEU A 26 -12.91 22.42 -14.63
N PHE A 27 -13.69 21.77 -13.78
CA PHE A 27 -13.21 21.20 -12.51
C PHE A 27 -12.24 20.04 -12.73
N SER A 28 -12.50 19.18 -13.72
CA SER A 28 -11.60 18.07 -14.07
C SER A 28 -10.26 18.59 -14.59
N GLN A 29 -10.26 19.61 -15.45
CA GLN A 29 -9.04 20.22 -15.97
C GLN A 29 -8.20 20.86 -14.88
N ASN A 30 -8.84 21.54 -13.91
CA ASN A 30 -8.13 22.16 -12.79
C ASN A 30 -7.45 21.11 -11.88
N ALA A 31 -8.10 19.96 -11.64
CA ALA A 31 -7.51 18.89 -10.84
C ALA A 31 -6.29 18.25 -11.54
N GLU A 32 -6.37 17.99 -12.85
CA GLU A 32 -5.24 17.46 -13.63
C GLU A 32 -4.09 18.47 -13.69
N LEU A 33 -4.39 19.76 -13.84
CA LEU A 33 -3.40 20.82 -13.85
C LEU A 33 -2.73 20.97 -12.48
N ALA A 34 -3.51 20.94 -11.38
CA ALA A 34 -2.98 20.94 -10.02
C ALA A 34 -2.02 19.77 -9.78
N ASN A 35 -2.43 18.55 -10.18
CA ASN A 35 -1.59 17.35 -10.10
C ASN A 35 -0.32 17.46 -10.97
N SER A 36 -0.41 18.14 -12.13
CA SER A 36 0.76 18.38 -13.00
C SER A 36 1.76 19.31 -12.33
N PHE A 37 1.30 20.42 -11.76
CA PHE A 37 2.17 21.35 -11.02
C PHE A 37 2.78 20.67 -9.78
N PHE A 38 1.99 19.94 -9.01
CA PHE A 38 2.44 19.18 -7.86
C PHE A 38 3.59 18.22 -8.21
N ARG A 39 3.42 17.40 -9.28
CA ARG A 39 4.46 16.45 -9.72
C ARG A 39 5.73 17.11 -10.24
N LYS A 40 5.65 18.36 -10.70
CA LYS A 40 6.81 19.14 -11.15
C LYS A 40 7.48 19.91 -10.00
N GLY A 41 6.95 19.83 -8.78
CA GLY A 41 7.45 20.61 -7.64
C GLY A 41 7.09 22.10 -7.70
N GLU A 42 6.16 22.50 -8.58
CA GLU A 42 5.65 23.89 -8.70
C GLU A 42 4.54 24.12 -7.66
N TYR A 43 4.91 24.01 -6.37
CA TYR A 43 3.96 23.93 -5.25
C TYR A 43 3.10 25.19 -5.09
N GLU A 44 3.66 26.39 -5.32
CA GLU A 44 2.90 27.64 -5.26
C GLU A 44 1.73 27.66 -6.28
N LYS A 45 2.00 27.15 -7.49
CA LYS A 45 0.96 27.05 -8.53
C LYS A 45 -0.06 25.97 -8.21
N ALA A 46 0.39 24.87 -7.60
CA ALA A 46 -0.48 23.78 -7.20
C ALA A 46 -1.44 24.21 -6.09
N ILE A 47 -1.00 25.01 -5.10
CA ILE A 47 -1.82 25.57 -4.02
C ILE A 47 -2.99 26.37 -4.59
N LEU A 48 -2.73 27.28 -5.53
CA LEU A 48 -3.76 28.14 -6.14
C LEU A 48 -4.92 27.35 -6.77
N LEU A 49 -4.67 26.09 -7.13
CA LEU A 49 -5.67 25.21 -7.72
C LEU A 49 -6.26 24.24 -6.70
N TYR A 50 -5.46 23.72 -5.76
CA TYR A 50 -5.96 22.79 -4.75
C TYR A 50 -6.85 23.46 -3.71
N GLU A 51 -6.59 24.70 -3.30
CA GLU A 51 -7.44 25.42 -2.34
C GLU A 51 -8.92 25.47 -2.80
N PRO A 52 -9.27 26.03 -3.97
CA PRO A 52 -10.65 26.05 -4.42
C PRO A 52 -11.22 24.66 -4.73
N LEU A 53 -10.39 23.69 -5.15
CA LEU A 53 -10.82 22.31 -5.33
C LEU A 53 -11.22 21.65 -4.02
N LEU A 54 -10.46 21.86 -2.95
CA LEU A 54 -10.76 21.32 -1.63
C LEU A 54 -11.96 22.06 -0.99
N GLU A 55 -12.08 23.38 -1.13
CA GLU A 55 -13.25 24.14 -0.68
C GLU A 55 -14.54 23.63 -1.32
N SER A 56 -14.50 23.35 -2.62
CA SER A 56 -15.67 22.82 -3.35
C SER A 56 -16.00 21.37 -2.98
N ASN A 57 -15.02 20.61 -2.51
CA ASN A 57 -15.18 19.20 -2.15
C ASN A 57 -14.29 18.78 -0.95
N PRO A 58 -14.69 19.17 0.28
CA PRO A 58 -13.88 18.97 1.50
C PRO A 58 -13.60 17.51 1.87
N ILE A 59 -14.34 16.56 1.31
CA ILE A 59 -14.14 15.11 1.56
C ILE A 59 -13.03 14.49 0.72
N ARG A 60 -12.51 15.18 -0.30
CA ARG A 60 -11.48 14.67 -1.21
C ARG A 60 -10.11 14.63 -0.52
N GLN A 61 -9.78 13.45 -0.02
CA GLN A 61 -8.54 13.20 0.72
C GLN A 61 -7.28 13.38 -0.14
N ASP A 62 -7.37 13.16 -1.45
CA ASP A 62 -6.27 13.39 -2.39
C ASP A 62 -5.92 14.89 -2.51
N TYR A 63 -6.92 15.77 -2.62
CA TYR A 63 -6.69 17.22 -2.64
C TYR A 63 -6.14 17.72 -1.31
N PHE A 64 -6.73 17.27 -0.19
CA PHE A 64 -6.25 17.60 1.14
C PHE A 64 -4.77 17.23 1.33
N LYS A 65 -4.40 15.99 1.01
CA LYS A 65 -3.00 15.52 1.16
C LYS A 65 -2.05 16.28 0.25
N SER A 66 -2.43 16.51 -1.01
CA SER A 66 -1.59 17.26 -1.94
C SER A 66 -1.38 18.71 -1.48
N LEU A 67 -2.45 19.38 -1.00
CA LEU A 67 -2.35 20.74 -0.49
C LEU A 67 -1.51 20.81 0.79
N LEU A 68 -1.71 19.88 1.74
CA LEU A 68 -0.89 19.75 2.93
C LEU A 68 0.59 19.60 2.59
N THR A 69 0.91 18.70 1.65
CA THR A 69 2.28 18.50 1.18
C THR A 69 2.85 19.76 0.54
N CYS A 70 2.07 20.49 -0.29
CA CYS A 70 2.53 21.75 -0.88
C CYS A 70 2.93 22.77 0.19
N TYR A 71 2.10 22.98 1.22
CA TYR A 71 2.42 23.88 2.32
C TYR A 71 3.68 23.44 3.07
N GLN A 72 3.82 22.15 3.35
CA GLN A 72 4.99 21.61 4.05
C GLN A 72 6.27 21.75 3.23
N GLN A 73 6.21 21.52 1.92
CA GLN A 73 7.38 21.67 1.01
C GLN A 73 7.85 23.13 0.85
N LEU A 74 6.92 24.06 1.00
CA LEU A 74 7.20 25.51 0.99
C LEU A 74 7.48 26.08 2.39
N GLU A 75 7.60 25.22 3.41
CA GLU A 75 7.78 25.61 4.81
C GLU A 75 6.68 26.53 5.35
N GLN A 76 5.49 26.50 4.73
CA GLN A 76 4.30 27.27 5.15
C GLN A 76 3.55 26.48 6.26
N TYR A 77 4.24 26.22 7.37
CA TYR A 77 3.76 25.33 8.43
C TYR A 77 2.51 25.83 9.14
N GLU A 78 2.29 27.15 9.24
CA GLU A 78 1.09 27.74 9.81
C GLU A 78 -0.14 27.49 8.93
N ASN A 79 0.03 27.55 7.59
CA ASN A 79 -1.03 27.22 6.64
C ASN A 79 -1.36 25.72 6.71
N ALA A 80 -0.33 24.87 6.79
CA ALA A 80 -0.51 23.42 7.00
C ALA A 80 -1.25 23.12 8.32
N GLU A 81 -0.91 23.80 9.40
CA GLU A 81 -1.57 23.63 10.71
C GLU A 81 -3.03 24.09 10.66
N SER A 82 -3.32 25.23 10.01
CA SER A 82 -4.67 25.73 9.82
C SER A 82 -5.52 24.73 9.03
N LEU A 83 -4.97 24.20 7.93
CA LEU A 83 -5.63 23.19 7.10
C LEU A 83 -5.93 21.91 7.89
N LEU A 84 -4.97 21.41 8.67
CA LEU A 84 -5.13 20.23 9.52
C LEU A 84 -6.20 20.43 10.60
N ASN A 85 -6.23 21.61 11.24
CA ASN A 85 -7.23 21.94 12.25
C ASN A 85 -8.63 22.04 11.65
N GLN A 86 -8.77 22.67 10.49
CA GLN A 86 -10.03 22.73 9.76
C GLN A 86 -10.53 21.33 9.39
N GLN A 87 -9.63 20.47 8.90
CA GLN A 87 -9.98 19.09 8.55
C GLN A 87 -10.42 18.29 9.77
N LEU A 88 -9.75 18.45 10.92
CA LEU A 88 -10.13 17.78 12.16
C LEU A 88 -11.48 18.29 12.71
N GLN A 89 -11.77 19.58 12.57
CA GLN A 89 -13.09 20.14 12.95
C GLN A 89 -14.22 19.57 12.06
N ASN A 90 -13.99 19.48 10.75
CA ASN A 90 -14.96 18.93 9.81
C ASN A 90 -15.15 17.41 9.98
N PHE A 91 -14.09 16.71 10.35
CA PHE A 91 -14.05 15.24 10.44
C PHE A 91 -13.36 14.76 11.74
N PRO A 92 -14.00 14.90 12.91
CA PRO A 92 -13.38 14.62 14.21
C PRO A 92 -12.91 13.17 14.40
N ASN A 93 -13.44 12.24 13.61
CA ASN A 93 -13.11 10.82 13.67
C ASN A 93 -11.87 10.44 12.82
N GLN A 94 -11.24 11.39 12.16
CA GLN A 94 -10.00 11.15 11.40
C GLN A 94 -8.77 11.19 12.31
N ILE A 95 -8.65 10.16 13.16
CA ILE A 95 -7.60 10.05 14.19
C ILE A 95 -6.17 10.08 13.63
N ALA A 96 -5.97 9.67 12.37
CA ALA A 96 -4.67 9.75 11.70
C ALA A 96 -4.18 11.19 11.50
N LEU A 97 -5.06 12.20 11.56
CA LEU A 97 -4.68 13.60 11.45
C LEU A 97 -3.74 14.04 12.59
N TYR A 98 -3.80 13.40 13.77
CA TYR A 98 -2.84 13.68 14.84
C TYR A 98 -1.41 13.30 14.48
N VAL A 99 -1.22 12.27 13.61
CA VAL A 99 0.10 11.95 13.05
C VAL A 99 0.56 13.05 12.10
N GLU A 100 -0.32 13.51 11.21
CA GLU A 100 0.00 14.60 10.27
C GLU A 100 0.32 15.92 11.00
N MET A 101 -0.42 16.24 12.07
CA MET A 101 -0.15 17.40 12.93
C MET A 101 1.21 17.26 13.63
N GLY A 102 1.51 16.06 14.16
CA GLY A 102 2.81 15.77 14.77
C GLY A 102 3.94 15.91 13.76
N TYR A 103 3.77 15.37 12.56
CA TYR A 103 4.77 15.51 11.49
C TYR A 103 4.99 16.98 11.10
N ASN A 104 3.93 17.77 11.00
CA ASN A 104 4.04 19.21 10.75
C ASN A 104 4.82 19.94 11.85
N LYS A 105 4.68 19.53 13.12
CA LYS A 105 5.50 20.07 14.24
C LYS A 105 6.95 19.59 14.13
N GLN A 106 7.18 18.35 13.76
CA GLN A 106 8.53 17.81 13.57
C GLN A 106 9.30 18.56 12.47
N LEU A 107 8.66 18.88 11.34
CA LEU A 107 9.25 19.69 10.28
C LEU A 107 9.67 21.09 10.76
N GLN A 108 8.98 21.64 11.76
CA GLN A 108 9.33 22.91 12.41
C GLN A 108 10.45 22.78 13.45
N GLY A 109 10.99 21.57 13.68
CA GLY A 109 11.95 21.31 14.75
C GLY A 109 11.35 21.25 16.16
N LYS A 110 10.01 21.24 16.30
CA LYS A 110 9.27 21.19 17.57
C LYS A 110 9.03 19.74 18.01
N SER A 111 10.12 19.03 18.31
CA SER A 111 10.10 17.58 18.54
C SER A 111 9.22 17.16 19.73
N GLU A 112 9.18 17.96 20.81
CA GLU A 112 8.35 17.65 22.00
C GLU A 112 6.85 17.73 21.68
N GLU A 113 6.43 18.78 20.94
CA GLU A 113 5.03 18.93 20.49
C GLU A 113 4.64 17.81 19.52
N ALA A 114 5.55 17.45 18.62
CA ALA A 114 5.36 16.33 17.69
C ALA A 114 5.12 15.02 18.46
N GLN A 115 5.97 14.72 19.44
CA GLN A 115 5.88 13.51 20.25
C GLN A 115 4.56 13.44 21.05
N GLN A 116 4.09 14.55 21.59
CA GLN A 116 2.79 14.60 22.29
C GLN A 116 1.63 14.22 21.34
N LEU A 117 1.67 14.69 20.09
CA LEU A 117 0.67 14.38 19.08
C LEU A 117 0.73 12.92 18.63
N TYR A 118 1.94 12.34 18.51
CA TYR A 118 2.14 10.93 18.21
C TYR A 118 1.60 10.04 19.33
N VAL A 119 1.92 10.35 20.59
CA VAL A 119 1.37 9.65 21.77
C VAL A 119 -0.16 9.73 21.79
N LYS A 120 -0.72 10.92 21.51
CA LYS A 120 -2.18 11.09 21.42
C LYS A 120 -2.79 10.22 20.33
N SER A 121 -2.18 10.15 19.17
CA SER A 121 -2.61 9.28 18.06
C SER A 121 -2.58 7.80 18.48
N MET A 122 -1.50 7.35 19.10
CA MET A 122 -1.38 5.98 19.56
C MET A 122 -2.37 5.62 20.68
N GLY A 123 -2.76 6.59 21.51
CA GLY A 123 -3.74 6.39 22.57
C GLY A 123 -5.11 5.90 22.08
N PHE A 124 -5.48 6.15 20.83
CA PHE A 124 -6.72 5.63 20.25
C PHE A 124 -6.70 4.09 20.07
N ILE A 125 -5.52 3.48 19.95
CA ILE A 125 -5.34 2.04 19.80
C ILE A 125 -5.78 1.29 21.04
N GLU A 126 -5.62 1.89 22.22
CA GLU A 126 -6.04 1.30 23.50
C GLU A 126 -7.54 1.00 23.53
N ASN A 127 -8.34 1.83 22.89
CA ASN A 127 -9.78 1.64 22.80
C ASN A 127 -10.18 0.71 21.64
N ASN A 128 -9.42 0.73 20.53
CA ASN A 128 -9.67 -0.10 19.37
C ASN A 128 -8.35 -0.41 18.63
N PRO A 129 -7.79 -1.61 18.83
CA PRO A 129 -6.54 -2.03 18.20
C PRO A 129 -6.53 -1.94 16.67
N SER A 130 -7.71 -2.04 16.01
CA SER A 130 -7.82 -1.92 14.55
C SER A 130 -7.46 -0.52 14.02
N TYR A 131 -7.47 0.50 14.88
CA TYR A 131 -7.00 1.84 14.50
C TYR A 131 -5.52 1.90 14.15
N ALA A 132 -4.75 0.88 14.54
CA ALA A 132 -3.36 0.73 14.14
C ALA A 132 -3.17 0.76 12.61
N PHE A 133 -4.13 0.27 11.83
CA PHE A 133 -4.00 0.28 10.37
C PHE A 133 -4.05 1.69 9.76
N VAL A 134 -4.84 2.59 10.31
CA VAL A 134 -4.91 3.98 9.82
C VAL A 134 -3.77 4.83 10.39
N ILE A 135 -3.45 4.65 11.68
CA ILE A 135 -2.38 5.38 12.37
C ILE A 135 -1.00 4.93 11.86
N GLY A 136 -0.73 3.62 11.82
CA GLY A 136 0.53 3.07 11.34
C GLY A 136 0.79 3.40 9.86
N ARG A 137 -0.27 3.43 9.03
CA ARG A 137 -0.16 3.89 7.64
C ARG A 137 0.22 5.37 7.57
N ALA A 138 -0.33 6.23 8.43
CA ALA A 138 0.00 7.64 8.46
C ALA A 138 1.46 7.86 8.87
N PHE A 139 1.95 7.14 9.90
CA PHE A 139 3.37 7.15 10.25
C PHE A 139 4.26 6.72 9.09
N ARG A 140 3.94 5.58 8.45
CA ARG A 140 4.70 5.06 7.31
C ARG A 140 4.73 6.05 6.14
N GLN A 141 3.61 6.72 5.81
CA GLN A 141 3.52 7.72 4.74
C GLN A 141 4.44 8.92 4.98
N ASN A 142 4.69 9.25 6.25
CA ASN A 142 5.61 10.30 6.69
C ASN A 142 7.03 9.75 6.97
N HIS A 143 7.36 8.53 6.52
CA HIS A 143 8.64 7.86 6.76
C HIS A 143 9.03 7.68 8.24
N LEU A 144 8.06 7.74 9.14
CA LEU A 144 8.19 7.47 10.58
C LEU A 144 8.03 5.96 10.81
N LEU A 145 9.02 5.21 10.32
CA LEU A 145 8.91 3.75 10.20
C LEU A 145 8.96 3.03 11.56
N ASP A 146 9.69 3.57 12.53
CA ASP A 146 9.77 3.01 13.87
C ASP A 146 8.48 3.22 14.66
N GLU A 147 7.86 4.39 14.54
CA GLU A 147 6.56 4.70 15.11
C GLU A 147 5.45 3.85 14.47
N ALA A 148 5.54 3.61 13.17
CA ALA A 148 4.61 2.71 12.48
C ALA A 148 4.71 1.27 13.00
N LEU A 149 5.92 0.74 13.18
CA LEU A 149 6.13 -0.59 13.79
C LEU A 149 5.63 -0.63 15.23
N ALA A 150 5.98 0.36 16.07
CA ALA A 150 5.51 0.44 17.45
C ALA A 150 3.98 0.44 17.52
N THR A 151 3.31 1.12 16.57
CA THR A 151 1.85 1.14 16.43
C THR A 151 1.27 -0.26 16.22
N TYR A 152 1.82 -1.03 15.27
CA TYR A 152 1.36 -2.40 14.99
C TYR A 152 1.69 -3.37 16.12
N HIS A 153 2.88 -3.27 16.72
CA HIS A 153 3.26 -4.09 17.86
C HIS A 153 2.32 -3.87 19.03
N ARG A 154 2.02 -2.59 19.37
CA ARG A 154 1.08 -2.27 20.45
C ARG A 154 -0.32 -2.82 20.19
N ALA A 155 -0.81 -2.70 18.97
CA ALA A 155 -2.10 -3.23 18.60
C ALA A 155 -2.15 -4.77 18.72
N LYS A 156 -1.08 -5.46 18.40
CA LYS A 156 -0.97 -6.92 18.50
C LYS A 156 -0.87 -7.40 19.95
N GLU A 157 -0.23 -6.62 20.86
CA GLU A 157 -0.27 -6.88 22.29
C GLU A 157 -1.69 -6.83 22.84
N LEU A 158 -2.50 -5.85 22.37
CA LEU A 158 -3.89 -5.67 22.81
C LEU A 158 -4.84 -6.70 22.16
N ASN A 159 -4.57 -7.08 20.93
CA ASN A 159 -5.32 -8.08 20.17
C ASN A 159 -4.40 -8.99 19.36
N PRO A 160 -3.96 -10.13 19.91
CA PRO A 160 -3.05 -11.07 19.23
C PRO A 160 -3.60 -11.67 17.92
N GLN A 161 -4.91 -11.58 17.67
CA GLN A 161 -5.53 -12.06 16.45
C GLN A 161 -5.47 -11.03 15.28
N LEU A 162 -4.95 -9.83 15.55
CA LEU A 162 -4.84 -8.80 14.53
C LEU A 162 -3.74 -9.16 13.52
N ASN A 163 -4.08 -9.22 12.24
CA ASN A 163 -3.15 -9.58 11.17
C ASN A 163 -2.38 -8.35 10.69
N THR A 164 -1.30 -8.01 11.36
CA THR A 164 -0.44 -6.86 11.05
C THR A 164 0.76 -7.21 10.17
N GLU A 165 0.99 -8.50 9.92
CA GLU A 165 2.18 -9.05 9.28
C GLU A 165 2.49 -8.42 7.92
N ILE A 166 1.47 -8.19 7.08
CA ILE A 166 1.65 -7.55 5.76
C ILE A 166 2.17 -6.11 5.94
N SER A 167 1.57 -5.36 6.87
CA SER A 167 1.95 -3.97 7.12
C SER A 167 3.35 -3.86 7.71
N GLU A 168 3.68 -4.72 8.67
CA GLU A 168 5.01 -4.80 9.28
C GLU A 168 6.06 -5.23 8.25
N ALA A 169 5.78 -6.27 7.45
CA ALA A 169 6.70 -6.74 6.41
C ALA A 169 7.04 -5.65 5.39
N GLN A 170 6.04 -4.88 4.96
CA GLN A 170 6.25 -3.74 4.06
C GLN A 170 7.19 -2.69 4.68
N ILE A 171 7.05 -2.42 5.98
CA ILE A 171 7.91 -1.47 6.69
C ILE A 171 9.34 -2.02 6.80
N TYR A 172 9.51 -3.30 7.14
CA TYR A 172 10.85 -3.91 7.17
C TYR A 172 11.52 -3.89 5.80
N GLY A 173 10.77 -4.10 4.71
CA GLY A 173 11.26 -3.93 3.35
C GLY A 173 11.74 -2.51 3.06
N GLU A 174 10.99 -1.48 3.48
CA GLU A 174 11.39 -0.07 3.36
C GLU A 174 12.63 0.28 4.22
N LYS A 175 12.78 -0.36 5.38
CA LYS A 175 13.97 -0.24 6.23
C LYS A 175 15.19 -1.00 5.68
N GLY A 176 15.03 -1.82 4.65
CA GLY A 176 16.08 -2.70 4.10
C GLY A 176 16.34 -3.96 4.92
N ASP A 177 15.53 -4.25 5.93
CA ASP A 177 15.58 -5.51 6.69
C ASP A 177 14.82 -6.61 5.95
N ILE A 178 15.45 -7.11 4.89
CA ILE A 178 14.86 -8.08 3.98
C ILE A 178 14.65 -9.44 4.66
N ASP A 179 15.52 -9.80 5.61
CA ASP A 179 15.38 -11.06 6.37
C ASP A 179 14.07 -11.08 7.16
N LYS A 180 13.81 -10.01 7.92
CA LYS A 180 12.57 -9.88 8.69
C LYS A 180 11.34 -9.74 7.82
N MET A 181 11.45 -9.02 6.70
CA MET A 181 10.38 -8.91 5.71
C MET A 181 9.97 -10.29 5.19
N PHE A 182 10.92 -11.12 4.75
CA PHE A 182 10.63 -12.48 4.28
C PHE A 182 10.04 -13.35 5.39
N GLU A 183 10.62 -13.29 6.60
CA GLU A 183 10.11 -14.03 7.74
C GLU A 183 8.61 -13.77 7.95
N LEU A 184 8.19 -12.51 7.99
CA LEU A 184 6.79 -12.12 8.22
C LEU A 184 5.84 -12.55 7.09
N TYR A 185 6.25 -12.45 5.83
CA TYR A 185 5.44 -12.96 4.73
C TYR A 185 5.31 -14.48 4.78
N LEU A 186 6.38 -15.20 5.15
CA LEU A 186 6.33 -16.65 5.28
C LEU A 186 5.55 -17.08 6.52
N ASP A 187 5.58 -16.32 7.62
CA ASP A 187 4.73 -16.56 8.80
C ASP A 187 3.23 -16.42 8.47
N LEU A 188 2.89 -15.46 7.61
CA LEU A 188 1.53 -15.32 7.11
C LEU A 188 1.08 -16.57 6.34
N VAL A 189 1.95 -17.10 5.47
CA VAL A 189 1.69 -18.34 4.70
C VAL A 189 1.63 -19.54 5.64
N ASP A 190 2.46 -19.57 6.69
CA ASP A 190 2.48 -20.65 7.67
C ASP A 190 1.16 -20.77 8.43
N LYS A 191 0.57 -19.63 8.79
CA LYS A 191 -0.77 -19.56 9.43
C LYS A 191 -1.90 -20.00 8.49
N ASN A 192 -1.79 -19.68 7.21
CA ASN A 192 -2.77 -20.05 6.19
C ASN A 192 -2.10 -20.07 4.81
N GLU A 193 -1.97 -21.29 4.26
CA GLU A 193 -1.30 -21.52 2.97
C GLU A 193 -1.89 -20.70 1.82
N ASN A 194 -3.16 -20.32 1.87
CA ASN A 194 -3.80 -19.49 0.83
C ASN A 194 -3.15 -18.12 0.64
N TYR A 195 -2.34 -17.66 1.61
CA TYR A 195 -1.59 -16.41 1.47
C TYR A 195 -0.31 -16.54 0.63
N TYR A 196 0.03 -17.72 0.08
CA TYR A 196 1.27 -17.89 -0.71
C TYR A 196 1.31 -16.95 -1.92
N THR A 197 0.20 -16.74 -2.63
CA THR A 197 0.14 -15.81 -3.78
C THR A 197 0.34 -14.35 -3.35
N THR A 198 -0.16 -13.98 -2.17
CA THR A 198 0.04 -12.65 -1.60
C THR A 198 1.51 -12.45 -1.23
N ALA A 199 2.11 -13.40 -0.52
CA ALA A 199 3.53 -13.38 -0.16
C ALA A 199 4.41 -13.32 -1.41
N GLN A 200 4.18 -14.20 -2.40
CA GLN A 200 4.90 -14.23 -3.67
C GLN A 200 4.89 -12.87 -4.37
N ARG A 201 3.72 -12.23 -4.48
CA ARG A 201 3.57 -10.93 -5.15
C ARG A 201 4.41 -9.83 -4.50
N PHE A 202 4.45 -9.78 -3.16
CA PHE A 202 5.24 -8.76 -2.45
C PHE A 202 6.73 -9.07 -2.45
N ILE A 203 7.11 -10.35 -2.34
CA ILE A 203 8.50 -10.82 -2.37
C ILE A 203 9.12 -10.64 -3.75
N ALA A 204 8.33 -10.75 -4.82
CA ALA A 204 8.81 -10.75 -6.21
C ALA A 204 9.67 -9.53 -6.59
N SER A 205 9.38 -8.35 -6.01
CA SER A 205 10.16 -7.13 -6.28
C SER A 205 11.56 -7.13 -5.65
N PHE A 206 11.85 -8.08 -4.76
CA PHE A 206 13.14 -8.24 -4.08
C PHE A 206 13.97 -9.41 -4.64
N ILE A 207 13.43 -10.12 -5.62
CA ILE A 207 14.05 -11.32 -6.21
C ILE A 207 14.56 -11.00 -7.61
N THR A 208 15.73 -11.52 -7.93
CA THR A 208 16.39 -11.38 -9.24
C THR A 208 16.56 -12.74 -9.91
N ASN A 209 17.06 -12.73 -11.14
CA ASN A 209 17.42 -13.96 -11.86
C ASN A 209 18.81 -14.52 -11.47
N ASP A 210 19.59 -13.79 -10.68
CA ASP A 210 20.89 -14.26 -10.19
C ASP A 210 20.71 -15.26 -9.03
N ARG A 211 21.14 -16.51 -9.24
CA ARG A 211 21.12 -17.57 -8.20
C ARG A 211 21.89 -17.22 -6.94
N GLN A 212 22.89 -16.35 -7.03
CA GLN A 212 23.78 -15.95 -5.93
C GLN A 212 23.38 -14.60 -5.30
N ASP A 213 22.35 -13.95 -5.82
CA ASP A 213 21.82 -12.73 -5.19
C ASP A 213 21.52 -12.98 -3.71
N PRO A 214 21.96 -12.11 -2.80
CA PRO A 214 21.80 -12.30 -1.36
C PRO A 214 20.34 -12.52 -0.93
N ASN A 215 19.38 -11.82 -1.53
CA ASN A 215 17.97 -11.98 -1.22
C ASN A 215 17.44 -13.33 -1.69
N ASN A 216 17.87 -13.79 -2.88
CA ASN A 216 17.51 -15.11 -3.39
C ASN A 216 18.04 -16.24 -2.49
N VAL A 217 19.30 -16.12 -2.05
CA VAL A 217 19.92 -17.07 -1.12
C VAL A 217 19.18 -17.07 0.22
N LEU A 218 18.84 -15.88 0.72
CA LEU A 218 18.14 -15.72 1.99
C LEU A 218 16.74 -16.34 1.95
N LEU A 219 15.93 -15.99 0.93
CA LEU A 219 14.58 -16.54 0.76
C LEU A 219 14.61 -18.07 0.62
N ARG A 220 15.53 -18.60 -0.21
CA ARG A 220 15.70 -20.03 -0.38
C ARG A 220 16.01 -20.74 0.94
N LYS A 221 16.91 -20.16 1.74
CA LYS A 221 17.27 -20.70 3.06
C LYS A 221 16.08 -20.74 4.01
N GLN A 222 15.30 -19.66 4.08
CA GLN A 222 14.09 -19.60 4.92
C GLN A 222 13.04 -20.62 4.48
N LEU A 223 12.77 -20.71 3.17
CA LEU A 223 11.79 -21.67 2.61
C LEU A 223 12.21 -23.13 2.87
N LEU A 224 13.48 -23.48 2.64
CA LEU A 224 13.98 -24.83 2.91
C LEU A 224 13.89 -25.19 4.38
N LYS A 225 14.22 -24.26 5.29
CA LYS A 225 14.08 -24.47 6.73
C LYS A 225 12.63 -24.79 7.12
N ARG A 226 11.66 -24.05 6.57
CA ARG A 226 10.23 -24.27 6.85
C ARG A 226 9.73 -25.58 6.25
N ALA A 227 10.12 -25.89 5.02
CA ALA A 227 9.76 -27.14 4.36
C ALA A 227 10.28 -28.39 5.10
N GLN A 228 11.44 -28.27 5.77
CA GLN A 228 12.01 -29.35 6.61
C GLN A 228 11.29 -29.46 7.95
N ALA A 229 10.87 -28.33 8.55
CA ALA A 229 10.18 -28.33 9.84
C ALA A 229 8.75 -28.85 9.72
N GLU A 230 8.00 -28.39 8.73
CA GLU A 230 6.64 -28.81 8.43
C GLU A 230 6.38 -28.81 6.92
N PRO A 231 6.20 -29.98 6.29
CA PRO A 231 5.95 -30.07 4.86
C PRO A 231 4.56 -29.52 4.48
N LYS A 232 4.50 -28.32 3.91
CA LYS A 232 3.31 -27.70 3.33
C LYS A 232 3.45 -27.54 1.83
N ASN A 233 2.34 -27.60 1.10
CA ASN A 233 2.36 -27.38 -0.35
C ASN A 233 2.86 -26.00 -0.72
N ALA A 234 2.51 -24.98 0.06
CA ALA A 234 2.91 -23.60 -0.17
C ALA A 234 4.43 -23.44 -0.24
N TRP A 235 5.20 -24.18 0.57
CA TRP A 235 6.67 -24.11 0.54
C TRP A 235 7.26 -24.63 -0.78
N ASN A 236 6.73 -25.73 -1.28
CA ASN A 236 7.18 -26.26 -2.57
C ASN A 236 6.75 -25.33 -3.73
N ILE A 237 5.55 -24.74 -3.67
CA ILE A 237 5.08 -23.78 -4.67
C ILE A 237 6.01 -22.55 -4.71
N LEU A 238 6.35 -21.97 -3.55
CA LEU A 238 7.24 -20.82 -3.46
C LEU A 238 8.70 -21.17 -3.85
N LEU A 239 9.19 -22.37 -3.52
CA LEU A 239 10.51 -22.84 -3.95
C LEU A 239 10.54 -23.07 -5.47
N SER A 240 9.52 -23.72 -6.04
CA SER A 240 9.40 -23.90 -7.49
C SER A 240 9.41 -22.55 -8.20
N TRP A 241 8.58 -21.60 -7.73
CA TRP A 241 8.57 -20.24 -8.27
C TRP A 241 9.95 -19.57 -8.20
N LEU A 242 10.63 -19.63 -7.05
CA LEU A 242 11.94 -19.01 -6.89
C LEU A 242 12.98 -19.61 -7.85
N PHE A 243 12.99 -20.94 -7.99
CA PHE A 243 13.90 -21.61 -8.91
C PHE A 243 13.60 -21.28 -10.38
N MET A 244 12.31 -21.14 -10.74
CA MET A 244 11.89 -20.68 -12.06
C MET A 244 12.41 -19.27 -12.38
N GLN A 245 12.35 -18.34 -11.41
CA GLN A 245 12.88 -16.97 -11.58
C GLN A 245 14.40 -16.97 -11.83
N GLN A 246 15.09 -17.99 -11.35
CA GLN A 246 16.55 -18.16 -11.46
C GLN A 246 16.97 -19.01 -12.67
N GLY A 247 16.03 -19.49 -13.46
CA GLY A 247 16.29 -20.45 -14.56
C GLY A 247 16.87 -21.80 -14.04
N ASP A 248 16.55 -22.21 -12.81
CA ASP A 248 16.98 -23.47 -12.21
C ASP A 248 15.83 -24.49 -12.33
N PHE A 249 15.57 -24.90 -13.58
CA PHE A 249 14.41 -25.72 -13.94
C PHE A 249 14.43 -27.09 -13.29
N ASP A 250 15.62 -27.69 -13.14
CA ASP A 250 15.80 -28.99 -12.46
C ASP A 250 15.28 -28.95 -11.01
N LYS A 251 15.67 -27.90 -10.26
CA LYS A 251 15.21 -27.75 -8.88
C LYS A 251 13.73 -27.37 -8.80
N ALA A 252 13.23 -26.58 -9.75
CA ALA A 252 11.80 -26.29 -9.84
C ALA A 252 11.00 -27.58 -10.07
N LEU A 253 11.45 -28.42 -11.02
CA LEU A 253 10.83 -29.70 -11.35
C LEU A 253 10.80 -30.67 -10.14
N VAL A 254 11.85 -30.70 -9.33
CA VAL A 254 11.88 -31.50 -8.08
C VAL A 254 10.76 -31.06 -7.13
N GLN A 255 10.49 -29.75 -7.02
CA GLN A 255 9.42 -29.23 -6.18
C GLN A 255 8.03 -29.61 -6.71
N GLU A 256 7.81 -29.48 -8.02
CA GLU A 256 6.52 -29.84 -8.66
C GLU A 256 6.28 -31.37 -8.59
N LYS A 257 7.27 -32.19 -8.84
CA LYS A 257 7.18 -33.65 -8.64
C LYS A 257 6.81 -34.02 -7.19
N SER A 258 7.29 -33.26 -6.21
CA SER A 258 6.93 -33.45 -4.79
C SER A 258 5.48 -33.05 -4.50
N LEU A 259 4.99 -31.97 -5.11
CA LEU A 259 3.58 -31.57 -5.05
C LEU A 259 2.67 -32.61 -5.68
N PHE A 260 3.01 -33.08 -6.90
CA PHE A 260 2.23 -34.09 -7.61
C PHE A 260 2.15 -35.43 -6.84
N ARG A 261 3.23 -35.85 -6.19
CA ARG A 261 3.21 -37.10 -5.36
C ARG A 261 2.27 -36.99 -4.17
N ARG A 262 2.10 -35.79 -3.58
CA ARG A 262 1.18 -35.58 -2.45
C ARG A 262 -0.27 -35.41 -2.91
N ASN A 263 -0.50 -34.71 -4.00
CA ASN A 263 -1.80 -34.45 -4.58
C ASN A 263 -1.73 -34.70 -6.10
N PRO A 264 -1.92 -35.95 -6.57
CA PRO A 264 -1.94 -36.25 -7.99
C PRO A 264 -3.07 -35.45 -8.68
N GLY A 265 -2.69 -34.58 -9.62
CA GLY A 265 -3.57 -33.74 -10.41
C GLY A 265 -3.18 -33.75 -11.89
N ASN A 266 -3.34 -32.61 -12.57
CA ASN A 266 -2.82 -32.43 -13.92
C ASN A 266 -1.29 -32.28 -13.91
N LEU A 267 -0.65 -32.55 -15.05
CA LEU A 267 0.79 -32.44 -15.24
C LEU A 267 1.20 -31.11 -15.88
N GLU A 268 0.26 -30.19 -16.15
CA GLU A 268 0.52 -28.94 -16.87
C GLU A 268 1.75 -28.19 -16.37
N ARG A 269 1.88 -28.06 -15.05
CA ARG A 269 3.00 -27.32 -14.46
C ARG A 269 4.34 -28.04 -14.67
N ILE A 270 4.33 -29.37 -14.61
CA ILE A 270 5.50 -30.21 -14.86
C ILE A 270 5.89 -30.13 -16.35
N GLU A 271 4.90 -30.20 -17.25
CA GLU A 271 5.09 -30.08 -18.69
C GLU A 271 5.60 -28.69 -19.08
N GLU A 272 5.02 -27.62 -18.50
CA GLU A 272 5.48 -26.24 -18.70
C GLU A 272 6.96 -26.07 -18.33
N ILE A 273 7.36 -26.56 -17.15
CA ILE A 273 8.75 -26.47 -16.70
C ILE A 273 9.67 -27.31 -17.59
N GLY A 274 9.23 -28.51 -17.99
CA GLY A 274 9.98 -29.35 -18.90
C GLY A 274 10.21 -28.68 -20.26
N GLN A 275 9.18 -28.02 -20.82
CA GLN A 275 9.31 -27.27 -22.08
C GLN A 275 10.26 -26.08 -21.93
N LEU A 276 10.16 -25.32 -20.85
CA LEU A 276 11.07 -24.20 -20.58
C LEU A 276 12.52 -24.66 -20.42
N SER A 277 12.75 -25.78 -19.71
CA SER A 277 14.08 -26.38 -19.58
C SER A 277 14.67 -26.75 -20.94
N TYR A 278 13.86 -27.37 -21.80
CA TYR A 278 14.26 -27.72 -23.17
C TYR A 278 14.60 -26.46 -23.98
N ASP A 279 13.76 -25.41 -23.94
CA ASP A 279 13.95 -24.18 -24.70
C ASP A 279 15.20 -23.39 -24.26
N TYR A 280 15.61 -23.53 -23.01
CA TYR A 280 16.85 -22.94 -22.47
C TYR A 280 18.09 -23.85 -22.65
N GLY A 281 17.94 -25.02 -23.26
CA GLY A 281 19.04 -25.93 -23.61
C GLY A 281 19.52 -26.81 -22.46
N GLU A 282 18.74 -26.94 -21.39
CA GLU A 282 19.00 -27.90 -20.29
C GLU A 282 18.33 -29.25 -20.69
N LEU A 283 19.07 -30.09 -21.44
CA LEU A 283 18.52 -31.27 -22.10
C LEU A 283 18.33 -32.50 -21.18
N GLU A 284 18.73 -32.45 -19.92
CA GLU A 284 18.78 -33.61 -18.99
C GLU A 284 17.76 -33.55 -17.84
N THR A 285 16.68 -32.80 -17.96
CA THR A 285 15.65 -32.69 -16.89
C THR A 285 14.59 -33.79 -16.88
#